data_4e28253940c07296d23e786207c235d1
#
_entry.id   4e28253940c07296d23e786207c235d1
#
_cell.length_a   1.000
_cell.length_b   1.000
_cell.length_c   1.000
_cell.angle_alpha   90.00
_cell.angle_beta   90.00
_cell.angle_gamma   90.00
#
_symmetry.space_group_name_H-M   'P 1'
#
loop_
_entity.id
_entity.type
_entity.pdbx_description
1 polymer ?
#
loop_
_entity_poly.entity_id
_entity_poly.type
_entity_poly.pdbx_seq_one_letter_code
_entity_poly.pdbx_strand_id
1 'polypeptide(L)'
;MARARRTAGGVAFARRSLLWLPVQIVAARLPDAAQIESELIDYHDGRVHWSLGSAVAAIGRAGVKLDKHEGDGATPSGTYPLVSVYYRADRIAPPGSKLPIFPLRPADGWVDDPGDANYNRLVSLPYPASAEPMWRHDGLYDLLVVIGCNTAPVSPGAGSAIFLHIAAADFAPTAGCIAVEKEVLLRLVPLLGPQSMITIRT
;
A
#
# COMPACT_ATOMS: atom_id res chain seq x y z
N MET A 1 29.61 13.55 -90.72
CA MET A 1 29.65 14.27 -89.44
C MET A 1 28.26 14.42 -88.91
N ALA A 2 27.72 13.61 -88.00
CA ALA A 2 26.40 13.74 -87.47
C ALA A 2 26.50 13.53 -85.94
N ARG A 3 26.18 14.50 -85.13
CA ARG A 3 26.14 14.52 -83.66
C ARG A 3 24.85 13.87 -83.19
N ALA A 4 24.95 12.82 -82.44
CA ALA A 4 23.86 12.23 -81.73
C ALA A 4 23.54 13.03 -80.48
N ARG A 5 22.27 13.45 -80.27
CA ARG A 5 21.73 14.05 -79.07
C ARG A 5 21.17 12.94 -78.19
N ARG A 6 21.68 12.82 -76.96
CA ARG A 6 21.14 11.96 -75.94
C ARG A 6 20.01 12.72 -75.23
N THR A 7 18.81 12.14 -75.19
CA THR A 7 17.68 12.56 -74.34
C THR A 7 17.81 11.93 -72.98
N ALA A 8 17.87 12.77 -71.93
CA ALA A 8 17.83 12.32 -70.55
C ALA A 8 16.37 12.13 -70.13
N GLY A 9 16.03 10.88 -69.78
CA GLY A 9 14.76 10.56 -69.17
C GLY A 9 14.79 10.86 -67.68
N GLY A 10 13.98 11.85 -67.29
CA GLY A 10 13.78 12.19 -65.86
C GLY A 10 12.81 11.19 -65.22
N VAL A 11 13.25 10.48 -64.21
CA VAL A 11 12.41 9.64 -63.35
C VAL A 11 11.83 10.54 -62.26
N ALA A 12 10.52 10.78 -62.32
CA ALA A 12 9.79 11.51 -61.27
C ALA A 12 9.62 10.65 -60.03
N PHE A 13 10.32 10.96 -58.94
CA PHE A 13 10.06 10.40 -57.63
C PHE A 13 8.80 11.04 -57.02
N ALA A 14 7.71 10.26 -56.94
CA ALA A 14 6.53 10.64 -56.22
C ALA A 14 6.83 10.64 -54.68
N ARG A 15 6.88 11.85 -54.10
CA ARG A 15 6.94 12.01 -52.64
C ARG A 15 5.61 11.57 -52.02
N ARG A 16 5.59 10.40 -51.40
CA ARG A 16 4.50 9.99 -50.51
C ARG A 16 4.57 10.86 -49.25
N SER A 17 3.66 11.81 -49.13
CA SER A 17 3.43 12.55 -47.88
C SER A 17 2.85 11.58 -46.87
N LEU A 18 3.65 11.17 -45.86
CA LEU A 18 3.15 10.51 -44.66
C LEU A 18 2.37 11.57 -43.86
N LEU A 19 1.05 11.46 -43.88
CA LEU A 19 0.18 12.18 -42.97
C LEU A 19 0.45 11.67 -41.54
N TRP A 20 1.14 12.47 -40.76
CA TRP A 20 1.24 12.29 -39.32
C TRP A 20 -0.13 12.61 -38.72
N LEU A 21 -0.89 11.57 -38.35
CA LEU A 21 -2.05 11.71 -37.45
C LEU A 21 -1.50 11.98 -36.03
N PRO A 22 -1.93 13.08 -35.38
CA PRO A 22 -1.54 13.29 -33.99
C PRO A 22 -2.13 12.15 -33.13
N VAL A 23 -1.28 11.43 -32.44
CA VAL A 23 -1.69 10.52 -31.37
C VAL A 23 -2.34 11.41 -30.32
N GLN A 24 -3.66 11.39 -30.24
CA GLN A 24 -4.37 11.98 -29.12
C GLN A 24 -4.07 11.13 -27.89
N ILE A 25 -3.13 11.58 -27.07
CA ILE A 25 -2.97 11.08 -25.71
C ILE A 25 -4.22 11.54 -24.97
N VAL A 26 -5.20 10.65 -24.84
CA VAL A 26 -6.29 10.83 -23.89
C VAL A 26 -5.61 10.74 -22.53
N ALA A 27 -5.26 11.89 -21.95
CA ALA A 27 -4.86 11.99 -20.58
C ALA A 27 -6.02 11.44 -19.73
N ALA A 28 -5.89 10.20 -19.26
CA ALA A 28 -6.81 9.68 -18.27
C ALA A 28 -6.78 10.66 -17.09
N ARG A 29 -7.90 11.38 -16.92
CA ARG A 29 -8.08 12.32 -15.83
C ARG A 29 -8.02 11.50 -14.56
N LEU A 30 -6.94 11.62 -13.79
CA LEU A 30 -6.88 11.05 -12.45
C LEU A 30 -8.13 11.53 -11.71
N PRO A 31 -8.86 10.63 -11.01
CA PRO A 31 -10.01 11.05 -10.23
C PRO A 31 -9.57 12.13 -9.25
N ASP A 32 -10.37 13.17 -9.14
CA ASP A 32 -10.12 14.27 -8.23
C ASP A 32 -10.06 13.69 -6.82
N ALA A 33 -8.92 13.84 -6.13
CA ALA A 33 -8.71 13.31 -4.78
C ALA A 33 -9.78 13.80 -3.78
N ALA A 34 -10.53 14.85 -4.12
CA ALA A 34 -11.67 15.36 -3.36
C ALA A 34 -12.91 14.45 -3.41
N GLN A 35 -13.02 13.51 -4.37
CA GLN A 35 -14.22 12.69 -4.57
C GLN A 35 -14.09 11.24 -4.08
N ILE A 36 -12.88 10.79 -3.69
CA ILE A 36 -12.72 9.43 -3.17
C ILE A 36 -13.03 9.46 -1.66
N GLU A 37 -14.26 9.15 -1.30
CA GLU A 37 -14.66 8.99 0.11
C GLU A 37 -14.31 7.60 0.65
N SER A 38 -14.07 6.61 -0.23
CA SER A 38 -13.74 5.25 0.14
C SER A 38 -12.81 4.61 -0.89
N GLU A 39 -11.69 4.06 -0.45
CA GLU A 39 -10.87 3.15 -1.24
C GLU A 39 -11.13 1.72 -0.79
N LEU A 40 -11.34 0.82 -1.73
CA LEU A 40 -11.47 -0.61 -1.47
C LEU A 40 -10.20 -1.30 -1.90
N ILE A 41 -9.50 -1.87 -0.93
CA ILE A 41 -8.30 -2.65 -1.16
C ILE A 41 -8.68 -4.13 -1.09
N ASP A 42 -8.17 -4.93 -2.02
CA ASP A 42 -8.35 -6.37 -2.04
C ASP A 42 -6.99 -7.06 -2.07
N TYR A 43 -6.72 -7.94 -1.10
CA TYR A 43 -5.55 -8.82 -1.11
C TYR A 43 -5.97 -10.22 -1.56
N HIS A 44 -5.40 -10.67 -2.67
CA HIS A 44 -5.46 -12.06 -3.15
C HIS A 44 -4.24 -12.36 -4.04
N ASP A 45 -3.93 -13.62 -4.24
CA ASP A 45 -2.86 -14.09 -5.14
C ASP A 45 -1.49 -13.40 -4.93
N GLY A 46 -1.14 -13.10 -3.66
CA GLY A 46 0.13 -12.48 -3.31
C GLY A 46 0.22 -10.99 -3.66
N ARG A 47 -0.91 -10.34 -3.93
CA ARG A 47 -0.96 -8.93 -4.33
C ARG A 47 -2.04 -8.15 -3.60
N VAL A 48 -1.81 -6.88 -3.38
CA VAL A 48 -2.86 -5.92 -3.07
C VAL A 48 -3.33 -5.25 -4.36
N HIS A 49 -4.64 -5.06 -4.49
CA HIS A 49 -5.31 -4.39 -5.59
C HIS A 49 -6.08 -3.20 -5.04
N TRP A 50 -6.09 -2.09 -5.74
CA TRP A 50 -6.84 -0.88 -5.41
C TRP A 50 -7.27 -0.16 -6.70
N SER A 51 -8.02 0.92 -6.59
CA SER A 51 -8.63 1.61 -7.74
C SER A 51 -7.64 2.02 -8.84
N LEU A 52 -6.38 2.31 -8.49
CA LEU A 52 -5.37 2.79 -9.43
C LEU A 52 -4.31 1.74 -9.81
N GLY A 53 -4.43 0.48 -9.36
CA GLY A 53 -3.48 -0.56 -9.71
C GLY A 53 -3.38 -1.74 -8.77
N SER A 54 -2.28 -2.46 -8.86
CA SER A 54 -1.96 -3.56 -7.97
C SER A 54 -0.45 -3.65 -7.73
N ALA A 55 -0.06 -4.24 -6.60
CA ALA A 55 1.35 -4.47 -6.26
C ALA A 55 1.53 -5.80 -5.52
N VAL A 56 2.73 -6.37 -5.62
CA VAL A 56 3.13 -7.52 -4.80
C VAL A 56 3.08 -7.13 -3.33
N ALA A 57 2.64 -8.06 -2.49
CA ALA A 57 2.59 -7.86 -1.05
C ALA A 57 3.15 -9.08 -0.31
N ALA A 58 3.96 -8.82 0.71
CA ALA A 58 4.31 -9.82 1.70
C ALA A 58 3.21 -9.91 2.76
N ILE A 59 3.00 -11.11 3.29
CA ILE A 59 2.02 -11.42 4.33
C ILE A 59 2.64 -12.25 5.44
N GLY A 60 1.85 -12.60 6.43
CA GLY A 60 2.24 -13.50 7.52
C GLY A 60 2.88 -14.79 7.01
N ARG A 61 3.97 -15.23 7.67
CA ARG A 61 4.71 -16.45 7.29
C ARG A 61 3.85 -17.73 7.30
N ALA A 62 2.73 -17.72 8.02
CA ALA A 62 1.77 -18.83 8.07
C ALA A 62 0.61 -18.70 7.06
N GLY A 63 0.73 -17.74 6.10
CA GLY A 63 -0.30 -17.48 5.08
C GLY A 63 -1.52 -16.73 5.63
N VAL A 64 -2.62 -16.79 4.91
CA VAL A 64 -3.90 -16.20 5.31
C VAL A 64 -4.75 -17.24 6.03
N LYS A 65 -5.37 -16.88 7.16
CA LYS A 65 -6.23 -17.78 7.96
C LYS A 65 -7.52 -17.09 8.38
N LEU A 66 -8.62 -17.87 8.41
CA LEU A 66 -9.89 -17.45 8.98
C LEU A 66 -9.85 -17.40 10.51
N ASP A 67 -9.24 -18.42 11.13
CA ASP A 67 -9.11 -18.55 12.57
C ASP A 67 -7.77 -17.97 13.03
N LYS A 68 -7.75 -16.66 13.20
CA LYS A 68 -6.57 -15.88 13.59
C LYS A 68 -6.39 -15.95 15.11
N HIS A 69 -5.15 -16.27 15.53
CA HIS A 69 -4.74 -16.24 16.94
C HIS A 69 -3.48 -15.37 17.11
N GLU A 70 -3.31 -14.83 18.32
CA GLU A 70 -2.09 -14.10 18.66
C GLU A 70 -0.85 -14.99 18.49
N GLY A 71 0.21 -14.43 17.88
CA GLY A 71 1.48 -15.14 17.70
C GLY A 71 1.50 -16.23 16.62
N ASP A 72 0.39 -16.52 15.92
CA ASP A 72 0.30 -17.60 14.92
C ASP A 72 1.05 -17.32 13.61
N GLY A 73 1.53 -16.10 13.42
CA GLY A 73 2.25 -15.66 12.22
C GLY A 73 1.39 -15.60 10.96
N ALA A 74 0.06 -15.64 11.07
CA ALA A 74 -0.87 -15.58 9.95
C ALA A 74 -1.47 -14.18 9.76
N THR A 75 -1.78 -13.85 8.52
CA THR A 75 -2.61 -12.69 8.17
C THR A 75 -4.08 -13.08 8.29
N PRO A 76 -4.93 -12.28 8.97
CA PRO A 76 -6.34 -12.63 9.13
C PRO A 76 -7.10 -12.51 7.82
N SER A 77 -7.90 -13.52 7.46
CA SER A 77 -8.88 -13.45 6.38
C SER A 77 -10.11 -12.66 6.82
N GLY A 78 -10.66 -11.85 5.94
CA GLY A 78 -11.87 -11.06 6.23
C GLY A 78 -11.86 -9.70 5.56
N THR A 79 -12.86 -8.88 5.89
CA THR A 79 -12.96 -7.49 5.44
C THR A 79 -12.91 -6.56 6.65
N TYR A 80 -11.96 -5.63 6.63
CA TYR A 80 -11.63 -4.79 7.78
C TYR A 80 -11.61 -3.31 7.38
N PRO A 81 -12.04 -2.38 8.26
CA PRO A 81 -11.85 -0.97 8.05
C PRO A 81 -10.37 -0.59 8.13
N LEU A 82 -9.97 0.45 7.40
CA LEU A 82 -8.69 1.13 7.61
C LEU A 82 -8.93 2.26 8.61
N VAL A 83 -8.18 2.27 9.72
CA VAL A 83 -8.53 3.06 10.91
C VAL A 83 -7.76 4.37 10.99
N SER A 84 -6.45 4.30 10.82
CA SER A 84 -5.54 5.43 10.99
C SER A 84 -4.20 5.19 10.29
N VAL A 85 -3.48 6.27 10.07
CA VAL A 85 -2.16 6.27 9.47
C VAL A 85 -1.14 6.73 10.52
N TYR A 86 -0.02 6.01 10.65
CA TYR A 86 1.13 6.44 11.43
C TYR A 86 2.34 6.60 10.53
N TYR A 87 3.20 7.59 10.82
CA TYR A 87 4.36 7.87 10.00
C TYR A 87 5.55 8.42 10.81
N ARG A 88 6.77 8.22 10.34
CA ARG A 88 8.01 8.76 10.88
C ARG A 88 8.23 10.16 10.32
N ALA A 89 7.87 11.19 11.11
CA ALA A 89 7.96 12.59 10.69
C ALA A 89 9.40 13.07 10.44
N ASP A 90 10.40 12.34 10.95
CA ASP A 90 11.83 12.57 10.71
C ASP A 90 12.32 11.95 9.37
N ARG A 91 11.50 11.12 8.71
CA ARG A 91 11.86 10.38 7.48
C ARG A 91 10.90 10.61 6.31
N ILE A 92 9.64 10.91 6.60
CA ILE A 92 8.59 11.08 5.61
C ILE A 92 7.81 12.35 5.91
N ALA A 93 7.57 13.19 4.90
CA ALA A 93 6.64 14.31 5.03
C ALA A 93 5.23 13.80 5.38
N PRO A 94 4.39 14.57 6.09
CA PRO A 94 3.03 14.15 6.42
C PRO A 94 2.30 13.68 5.16
N PRO A 95 1.87 12.40 5.10
CA PRO A 95 1.14 11.90 3.94
C PRO A 95 -0.26 12.51 3.93
N GLY A 96 -0.76 12.88 2.73
CA GLY A 96 -2.16 13.27 2.58
C GLY A 96 -3.06 12.06 2.82
N SER A 97 -4.09 12.18 3.64
CA SER A 97 -5.15 11.16 3.80
C SER A 97 -6.37 11.80 4.44
N LYS A 98 -7.56 11.23 4.22
CA LYS A 98 -8.77 11.58 4.98
C LYS A 98 -8.94 10.73 6.25
N LEU A 99 -8.10 9.69 6.46
CA LEU A 99 -7.99 9.00 7.73
C LEU A 99 -7.27 9.87 8.76
N PRO A 100 -7.48 9.66 10.07
CA PRO A 100 -6.64 10.24 11.11
C PRO A 100 -5.16 9.91 10.88
N ILE A 101 -4.28 10.92 10.91
CA ILE A 101 -2.83 10.78 10.68
C ILE A 101 -2.08 11.19 11.94
N PHE A 102 -1.16 10.36 12.38
CA PHE A 102 -0.36 10.59 13.59
C PHE A 102 1.14 10.39 13.32
N PRO A 103 1.99 11.35 13.73
CA PRO A 103 3.42 11.12 13.75
C PRO A 103 3.76 10.09 14.84
N LEU A 104 4.57 9.08 14.49
CA LEU A 104 5.14 8.15 15.45
C LEU A 104 6.14 8.87 16.38
N ARG A 105 6.22 8.43 17.63
CA ARG A 105 7.13 8.88 18.65
C ARG A 105 8.08 7.76 19.07
N PRO A 106 9.28 8.07 19.56
CA PRO A 106 10.24 7.05 20.01
C PRO A 106 9.70 6.09 21.08
N ALA A 107 8.74 6.56 21.89
CA ALA A 107 8.15 5.78 22.97
C ALA A 107 6.84 5.09 22.56
N ASP A 108 6.41 5.12 21.30
CA ASP A 108 5.18 4.43 20.89
C ASP A 108 5.40 2.92 20.83
N GLY A 109 4.49 2.17 21.47
CA GLY A 109 4.39 0.73 21.45
C GLY A 109 2.97 0.26 21.18
N TRP A 110 2.79 -0.95 20.66
CA TRP A 110 1.48 -1.57 20.43
C TRP A 110 1.38 -2.84 21.25
N VAL A 111 0.43 -2.91 22.19
CA VAL A 111 0.33 -4.04 23.13
C VAL A 111 -0.11 -5.31 22.40
N ASP A 112 0.69 -6.36 22.55
CA ASP A 112 0.48 -7.70 21.99
C ASP A 112 0.31 -8.79 23.06
N ASP A 113 0.24 -8.41 24.33
CA ASP A 113 -0.08 -9.31 25.44
C ASP A 113 -1.60 -9.47 25.61
N PRO A 114 -2.16 -10.66 25.30
CA PRO A 114 -3.61 -10.89 25.43
C PRO A 114 -4.16 -10.75 26.85
N GLY A 115 -3.30 -10.80 27.87
CA GLY A 115 -3.67 -10.64 29.28
C GLY A 115 -3.81 -9.19 29.72
N ASP A 116 -3.36 -8.24 28.91
CA ASP A 116 -3.36 -6.81 29.26
C ASP A 116 -4.66 -6.11 28.84
N ALA A 117 -5.12 -5.17 29.69
CA ALA A 117 -6.34 -4.38 29.42
C ALA A 117 -6.22 -3.47 28.18
N ASN A 118 -4.99 -3.12 27.78
CA ASN A 118 -4.69 -2.36 26.56
C ASN A 118 -4.30 -3.25 25.38
N TYR A 119 -4.60 -4.54 25.41
CA TYR A 119 -4.35 -5.44 24.29
C TYR A 119 -4.87 -4.85 22.97
N ASN A 120 -4.04 -4.95 21.93
CA ASN A 120 -4.28 -4.39 20.59
C ASN A 120 -4.49 -2.85 20.58
N ARG A 121 -3.78 -2.13 21.43
CA ARG A 121 -3.82 -0.67 21.52
C ARG A 121 -2.42 -0.05 21.58
N LEU A 122 -2.35 1.20 21.15
CA LEU A 122 -1.14 2.03 21.27
C LEU A 122 -0.94 2.43 22.74
N VAL A 123 0.31 2.30 23.20
CA VAL A 123 0.75 2.70 24.54
C VAL A 123 2.09 3.45 24.48
N SER A 124 2.53 4.03 25.60
CA SER A 124 3.86 4.62 25.72
C SER A 124 4.82 3.66 26.38
N LEU A 125 5.96 3.44 25.77
CA LEU A 125 7.08 2.65 26.31
C LEU A 125 7.97 3.49 27.26
N PRO A 126 8.58 2.86 28.30
CA PRO A 126 8.43 1.46 28.67
C PRO A 126 7.03 1.13 29.19
N TYR A 127 6.53 -0.04 28.85
CA TYR A 127 5.20 -0.52 29.24
C TYR A 127 5.34 -1.83 30.04
N PRO A 128 4.49 -2.09 31.10
CA PRO A 128 4.64 -3.27 31.96
C PRO A 128 4.42 -4.62 31.27
N ALA A 129 3.53 -4.66 30.26
CA ALA A 129 3.25 -5.86 29.49
C ALA A 129 4.01 -5.85 28.15
N SER A 130 3.95 -6.97 27.41
CA SER A 130 4.55 -7.06 26.07
C SER A 130 3.90 -6.05 25.11
N ALA A 131 4.75 -5.30 24.41
CA ALA A 131 4.31 -4.36 23.40
C ALA A 131 5.35 -4.24 22.29
N GLU A 132 4.92 -4.32 21.04
CA GLU A 132 5.75 -4.14 19.85
C GLU A 132 6.21 -2.69 19.72
N PRO A 133 7.54 -2.39 19.68
CA PRO A 133 8.02 -1.04 19.46
C PRO A 133 7.65 -0.54 18.07
N MET A 134 6.96 0.61 17.99
CA MET A 134 6.56 1.20 16.72
C MET A 134 7.66 2.05 16.06
N TRP A 135 8.62 2.54 16.86
CA TRP A 135 9.74 3.34 16.38
C TRP A 135 10.90 2.44 15.94
N ARG A 136 10.83 1.94 14.70
CA ARG A 136 11.80 0.99 14.15
C ARG A 136 12.94 1.69 13.41
N HIS A 137 14.12 1.05 13.40
CA HIS A 137 15.28 1.53 12.66
C HIS A 137 15.35 1.01 11.22
N ASP A 138 14.70 -0.14 10.96
CA ASP A 138 14.70 -0.85 9.67
C ASP A 138 13.81 -0.19 8.60
N GLY A 139 13.03 0.82 8.96
CA GLY A 139 12.19 1.57 8.02
C GLY A 139 10.84 0.92 7.70
N LEU A 140 10.56 -0.29 8.21
CA LEU A 140 9.30 -0.99 7.90
C LEU A 140 8.06 -0.22 8.39
N TYR A 141 8.18 0.53 9.48
CA TYR A 141 7.11 1.36 10.04
C TYR A 141 7.32 2.87 9.80
N ASP A 142 8.15 3.23 8.80
CA ASP A 142 8.26 4.65 8.42
C ASP A 142 6.91 5.21 7.94
N LEU A 143 6.05 4.34 7.38
CA LEU A 143 4.66 4.61 7.05
C LEU A 143 3.84 3.31 7.26
N LEU A 144 2.73 3.40 7.98
CA LEU A 144 1.82 2.29 8.15
C LEU A 144 0.37 2.75 8.27
N VAL A 145 -0.54 1.84 7.93
CA VAL A 145 -1.99 1.99 8.09
C VAL A 145 -2.49 0.90 9.03
N VAL A 146 -3.24 1.27 10.05
CA VAL A 146 -3.86 0.31 10.97
C VAL A 146 -5.04 -0.36 10.28
N ILE A 147 -4.98 -1.68 10.16
CA ILE A 147 -6.11 -2.51 9.72
C ILE A 147 -6.95 -2.82 10.96
N GLY A 148 -8.24 -2.52 10.90
CA GLY A 148 -9.18 -2.63 12.03
C GLY A 148 -9.55 -4.07 12.41
N CYS A 149 -8.61 -4.99 12.28
CA CYS A 149 -8.77 -6.36 12.76
C CYS A 149 -8.71 -6.39 14.29
N ASN A 150 -9.71 -6.99 14.93
CA ASN A 150 -9.80 -7.12 16.40
C ASN A 150 -9.62 -5.78 17.16
N THR A 151 -10.16 -4.67 16.62
CA THR A 151 -10.03 -3.35 17.25
C THR A 151 -11.28 -2.87 17.97
N ALA A 152 -12.48 -3.31 17.53
CA ALA A 152 -13.76 -2.89 18.11
C ALA A 152 -14.88 -3.93 17.85
N PRO A 153 -15.27 -4.77 18.85
CA PRO A 153 -14.62 -4.91 20.16
C PRO A 153 -13.30 -5.67 20.08
N VAL A 154 -12.42 -5.44 21.04
CA VAL A 154 -11.18 -6.22 21.19
C VAL A 154 -11.50 -7.53 21.91
N SER A 155 -11.06 -8.65 21.32
CA SER A 155 -11.12 -9.99 21.92
C SER A 155 -9.70 -10.47 22.26
N PRO A 156 -9.39 -10.77 23.53
CA PRO A 156 -8.08 -11.27 23.92
C PRO A 156 -7.65 -12.49 23.10
N GLY A 157 -6.43 -12.48 22.57
CA GLY A 157 -5.85 -13.59 21.82
C GLY A 157 -6.31 -13.73 20.38
N ALA A 158 -7.21 -12.88 19.86
CA ALA A 158 -7.69 -12.95 18.48
C ALA A 158 -6.77 -12.21 17.48
N GLY A 159 -5.56 -11.88 17.88
CA GLY A 159 -4.55 -11.16 17.09
C GLY A 159 -4.53 -9.68 17.38
N SER A 160 -3.34 -9.11 17.28
CA SER A 160 -3.05 -7.68 17.48
C SER A 160 -2.10 -7.15 16.42
N ALA A 161 -1.90 -5.83 16.38
CA ALA A 161 -0.89 -5.17 15.56
C ALA A 161 -0.95 -5.58 14.07
N ILE A 162 -2.13 -5.65 13.48
CA ILE A 162 -2.29 -5.96 12.05
C ILE A 162 -2.26 -4.64 11.26
N PHE A 163 -1.19 -4.45 10.51
CA PHE A 163 -0.92 -3.23 9.75
C PHE A 163 -0.73 -3.51 8.26
N LEU A 164 -0.98 -2.49 7.43
CA LEU A 164 -0.45 -2.40 6.08
C LEU A 164 0.77 -1.46 6.16
N HIS A 165 1.99 -1.97 5.90
CA HIS A 165 3.24 -1.25 6.12
C HIS A 165 4.25 -1.43 4.98
N ILE A 166 5.44 -0.83 5.09
CA ILE A 166 6.51 -0.93 4.10
C ILE A 166 7.14 -2.33 4.17
N ALA A 167 7.28 -2.98 3.03
CA ALA A 167 7.93 -4.29 2.91
C ALA A 167 9.46 -4.19 3.13
N ALA A 168 10.05 -5.26 3.64
CA ALA A 168 11.50 -5.46 3.55
C ALA A 168 11.93 -5.57 2.06
N ALA A 169 13.18 -5.24 1.78
CA ALA A 169 13.70 -5.19 0.40
C ALA A 169 13.58 -6.55 -0.34
N ASP A 170 13.61 -7.65 0.39
CA ASP A 170 13.46 -9.02 -0.11
C ASP A 170 12.02 -9.56 0.00
N PHE A 171 11.06 -8.73 0.39
CA PHE A 171 9.69 -9.14 0.69
C PHE A 171 9.60 -10.31 1.69
N ALA A 172 10.51 -10.36 2.66
CA ALA A 172 10.45 -11.36 3.73
C ALA A 172 9.06 -11.39 4.37
N PRO A 173 8.52 -12.61 4.68
CA PRO A 173 7.22 -12.77 5.30
C PRO A 173 7.13 -12.03 6.64
N THR A 174 5.94 -11.50 6.94
CA THR A 174 5.65 -10.77 8.19
C THR A 174 5.23 -11.72 9.32
N ALA A 175 4.92 -11.16 10.49
CA ALA A 175 4.29 -11.88 11.59
C ALA A 175 2.75 -11.92 11.51
N GLY A 176 2.15 -11.28 10.48
CA GLY A 176 0.70 -11.23 10.26
C GLY A 176 0.24 -9.98 9.50
N CYS A 177 1.07 -8.96 9.43
CA CYS A 177 0.81 -7.75 8.67
C CYS A 177 0.82 -8.00 7.15
N ILE A 178 0.32 -7.02 6.39
CA ILE A 178 0.50 -6.95 4.94
C ILE A 178 1.56 -5.89 4.66
N ALA A 179 2.55 -6.20 3.83
CA ALA A 179 3.62 -5.25 3.53
C ALA A 179 3.79 -5.07 2.01
N VAL A 180 3.93 -3.82 1.57
CA VAL A 180 4.10 -3.42 0.17
C VAL A 180 5.30 -2.50 0.02
N GLU A 181 5.77 -2.29 -1.19
CA GLU A 181 6.82 -1.30 -1.46
C GLU A 181 6.43 0.09 -0.93
N LYS A 182 7.43 0.85 -0.48
CA LYS A 182 7.25 2.21 0.07
C LYS A 182 6.50 3.13 -0.89
N GLU A 183 6.87 3.12 -2.17
CA GLU A 183 6.29 3.94 -3.22
C GLU A 183 4.82 3.60 -3.48
N VAL A 184 4.46 2.31 -3.31
CA VAL A 184 3.06 1.85 -3.39
C VAL A 184 2.26 2.44 -2.24
N LEU A 185 2.77 2.32 -1.01
CA LEU A 185 2.08 2.81 0.18
C LEU A 185 1.95 4.35 0.15
N LEU A 186 2.97 5.08 -0.31
CA LEU A 186 2.92 6.53 -0.48
C LEU A 186 1.87 6.99 -1.51
N ARG A 187 1.58 6.17 -2.54
CA ARG A 187 0.51 6.45 -3.52
C ARG A 187 -0.86 6.05 -3.02
N LEU A 188 -0.94 5.01 -2.18
CA LEU A 188 -2.19 4.47 -1.68
C LEU A 188 -2.79 5.32 -0.55
N VAL A 189 -1.95 5.73 0.42
CA VAL A 189 -2.40 6.46 1.61
C VAL A 189 -3.22 7.73 1.30
N PRO A 190 -2.89 8.56 0.27
CA PRO A 190 -3.70 9.72 -0.08
C PRO A 190 -5.13 9.39 -0.56
N LEU A 191 -5.39 8.17 -0.98
CA LEU A 191 -6.72 7.71 -1.45
C LEU A 191 -7.60 7.24 -0.28
N LEU A 192 -7.02 7.04 0.91
CA LEU A 192 -7.73 6.46 2.05
C LEU A 192 -8.62 7.49 2.74
N GLY A 193 -9.81 7.06 3.11
CA GLY A 193 -10.80 7.84 3.84
C GLY A 193 -11.59 7.00 4.85
N PRO A 194 -12.52 7.62 5.59
CA PRO A 194 -13.25 6.97 6.70
C PRO A 194 -14.01 5.69 6.34
N GLN A 195 -14.34 5.50 5.06
CA GLN A 195 -15.05 4.32 4.56
C GLN A 195 -14.13 3.34 3.83
N SER A 196 -12.81 3.58 3.83
CA SER A 196 -11.86 2.68 3.19
C SER A 196 -11.77 1.35 3.93
N MET A 197 -11.79 0.28 3.15
CA MET A 197 -11.77 -1.10 3.64
C MET A 197 -10.66 -1.89 2.96
N ILE A 198 -10.19 -2.92 3.64
CA ILE A 198 -9.36 -3.95 3.02
C ILE A 198 -10.04 -5.31 3.15
N THR A 199 -10.16 -6.03 2.03
CA THR A 199 -10.59 -7.43 2.01
C THR A 199 -9.37 -8.33 1.82
N ILE A 200 -9.20 -9.33 2.69
CA ILE A 200 -8.07 -10.27 2.67
C ILE A 200 -8.64 -11.65 2.39
N ARG A 201 -8.30 -12.22 1.23
CA ARG A 201 -8.81 -13.52 0.77
C ARG A 201 -7.77 -14.61 0.95
N THR A 202 -8.23 -15.80 1.25
CA THR A 202 -7.42 -17.05 1.28
C THR A 202 -7.07 -17.49 -0.13
#